data_365c66d70ff7736d4d9560ccbbd0fe2d
#
_entry.id   365c66d70ff7736d4d9560ccbbd0fe2d
#
_cell.length_a   1.000
_cell.length_b   1.000
_cell.length_c   1.000
_cell.angle_alpha   90.00
_cell.angle_beta   90.00
_cell.angle_gamma   90.00
#
_symmetry.space_group_name_H-M   'P 1'
#
loop_
_entity.id
_entity.type
_entity.pdbx_description
1 polymer ?
#
loop_
_entity_poly.entity_id
_entity_poly.type
_entity_poly.pdbx_seq_one_letter_code
_entity_poly.pdbx_strand_id
1 'polypeptide(L)'
;MIKKLLFILTFMFVLTGCDFSMNSMENIEIYTTNYPSEYITSRLYGDHSTIHSIYPNGVNVYEYKLTKKQIHDYSASDLFIFNGLSDKEKEYATKMRDNNKKLKIIDTTMAMESTDSLESLWLDPSNFLMMAQNIKKGFGEYINNYYLNNDIDKNYESLKVDASNLDAKIKKLIENADNDTIVCSSDMLNFLEKYGLTVYSLADENNSKTQEIVKDLIRTGKINVIFVKDNEEVEKYIKDLIKGSRVKTQTWYTLTNISEEKKNSNADYFTIMNENVDLLRNELYN
;
A
#
# COMPACT_ATOMS: atom_id res chain seq x y z
N MET A 1 60.84 16.42 -29.63
CA MET A 1 60.38 15.60 -28.47
C MET A 1 59.32 16.31 -27.62
N ILE A 2 59.43 17.60 -27.31
CA ILE A 2 58.47 18.36 -26.52
C ILE A 2 57.05 18.37 -27.07
N LYS A 3 56.86 18.50 -28.41
CA LYS A 3 55.52 18.48 -29.04
C LYS A 3 54.79 17.12 -28.90
N LYS A 4 55.53 16.01 -28.88
CA LYS A 4 54.93 14.65 -28.65
C LYS A 4 54.60 14.44 -27.19
N LEU A 5 55.34 15.01 -26.28
CA LEU A 5 55.07 14.95 -24.83
C LEU A 5 53.82 15.77 -24.46
N LEU A 6 53.64 16.95 -25.12
CA LEU A 6 52.46 17.79 -24.94
C LEU A 6 51.19 17.10 -25.44
N PHE A 7 51.25 16.34 -26.53
CA PHE A 7 50.12 15.58 -27.07
C PHE A 7 49.70 14.40 -26.19
N ILE A 8 50.70 13.73 -25.57
CA ILE A 8 50.42 12.65 -24.61
C ILE A 8 49.81 13.21 -23.33
N LEU A 9 50.27 14.37 -22.86
CA LEU A 9 49.73 15.03 -21.68
C LEU A 9 48.27 15.48 -21.91
N THR A 10 47.95 16.01 -23.13
CA THR A 10 46.59 16.45 -23.46
C THR A 10 45.64 15.22 -23.61
N PHE A 11 46.16 14.10 -24.10
CA PHE A 11 45.36 12.86 -24.23
C PHE A 11 45.10 12.19 -22.89
N MET A 12 46.00 12.34 -21.90
CA MET A 12 45.79 11.84 -20.54
C MET A 12 44.72 12.63 -19.77
N PHE A 13 44.49 13.91 -20.08
CA PHE A 13 43.40 14.72 -19.50
C PHE A 13 42.02 14.39 -20.08
N VAL A 14 41.96 13.79 -21.27
CA VAL A 14 40.68 13.39 -21.90
C VAL A 14 40.16 12.07 -21.35
N LEU A 15 41.05 11.22 -20.78
CA LEU A 15 40.68 9.93 -20.18
C LEU A 15 40.27 10.02 -18.70
N THR A 16 40.45 11.17 -18.04
CA THR A 16 39.82 11.45 -16.76
C THR A 16 38.46 12.12 -16.98
N GLY A 17 37.73 11.71 -18.01
CA GLY A 17 36.31 11.94 -18.17
C GLY A 17 35.62 11.36 -16.94
N CYS A 18 35.31 12.24 -16.05
CA CYS A 18 34.61 12.08 -14.81
C CYS A 18 33.51 11.04 -14.94
N ASP A 19 33.66 10.00 -14.21
CA ASP A 19 32.54 9.35 -13.56
C ASP A 19 31.98 10.33 -12.47
N PHE A 20 31.61 11.51 -12.96
CA PHE A 20 30.77 12.47 -12.24
C PHE A 20 29.32 12.08 -12.55
N SER A 21 29.04 10.79 -12.50
CA SER A 21 27.72 10.28 -12.21
C SER A 21 27.45 10.70 -10.77
N MET A 22 27.15 11.97 -10.58
CA MET A 22 26.35 12.39 -9.44
C MET A 22 25.15 11.47 -9.50
N ASN A 23 24.95 10.73 -8.43
CA ASN A 23 23.83 9.82 -8.22
C ASN A 23 22.57 10.72 -8.19
N SER A 24 22.11 11.14 -9.38
CA SER A 24 21.01 12.10 -9.54
C SER A 24 19.70 11.51 -9.05
N MET A 25 19.70 10.17 -8.87
CA MET A 25 18.48 9.41 -8.58
C MET A 25 17.36 9.67 -9.59
N GLU A 26 17.74 10.02 -10.83
CA GLU A 26 16.85 10.13 -11.98
C GLU A 26 16.91 8.85 -12.82
N ASN A 27 15.77 8.45 -13.38
CA ASN A 27 15.63 7.23 -14.17
C ASN A 27 16.04 5.95 -13.43
N ILE A 28 15.78 5.90 -12.13
CA ILE A 28 16.07 4.74 -11.28
C ILE A 28 14.99 3.68 -11.38
N GLU A 29 15.37 2.43 -11.09
CA GLU A 29 14.47 1.31 -10.96
C GLU A 29 14.10 1.06 -9.49
N ILE A 30 12.80 1.07 -9.20
CA ILE A 30 12.24 0.91 -7.85
C ILE A 30 11.36 -0.33 -7.82
N TYR A 31 11.57 -1.21 -6.83
CA TYR A 31 10.63 -2.29 -6.51
C TYR A 31 9.86 -1.99 -5.24
N THR A 32 8.57 -2.34 -5.23
CA THR A 32 7.65 -2.16 -4.10
C THR A 32 6.95 -3.46 -3.75
N THR A 33 6.46 -3.60 -2.51
CA THR A 33 5.88 -4.84 -2.00
C THR A 33 4.35 -4.89 -2.06
N ASN A 34 3.69 -3.76 -2.09
CA ASN A 34 2.23 -3.68 -2.14
C ASN A 34 1.77 -2.51 -2.99
N TYR A 35 0.53 -2.57 -3.46
CA TYR A 35 0.00 -1.55 -4.35
C TYR A 35 -0.03 -0.13 -3.74
N PRO A 36 -0.40 0.09 -2.46
CA PRO A 36 -0.34 1.43 -1.87
C PRO A 36 1.06 2.04 -1.87
N SER A 37 2.09 1.23 -1.60
CA SER A 37 3.49 1.70 -1.68
C SER A 37 3.89 2.02 -3.11
N GLU A 38 3.47 1.22 -4.10
CA GLU A 38 3.65 1.49 -5.54
C GLU A 38 2.97 2.80 -5.92
N TYR A 39 1.70 2.98 -5.52
CA TYR A 39 0.93 4.18 -5.82
C TYR A 39 1.54 5.45 -5.19
N ILE A 40 1.88 5.40 -3.90
CA ILE A 40 2.53 6.52 -3.21
C ILE A 40 3.84 6.88 -3.91
N THR A 41 4.67 5.87 -4.20
CA THR A 41 5.97 6.05 -4.88
C THR A 41 5.79 6.72 -6.24
N SER A 42 4.85 6.24 -7.04
CA SER A 42 4.51 6.82 -8.35
C SER A 42 4.04 8.27 -8.23
N ARG A 43 3.16 8.55 -7.26
CA ARG A 43 2.65 9.91 -7.01
C ARG A 43 3.75 10.87 -6.56
N LEU A 44 4.70 10.41 -5.76
CA LEU A 44 5.78 11.25 -5.23
C LEU A 44 6.90 11.45 -6.25
N TYR A 45 7.35 10.38 -6.89
CA TYR A 45 8.54 10.41 -7.74
C TYR A 45 8.23 10.81 -9.20
N GLY A 46 6.98 10.58 -9.67
CA GLY A 46 6.56 10.90 -11.03
C GLY A 46 7.37 10.13 -12.08
N ASP A 47 7.63 10.79 -13.20
CA ASP A 47 8.31 10.20 -14.38
C ASP A 47 9.82 10.02 -14.21
N HIS A 48 10.37 10.31 -13.02
CA HIS A 48 11.81 10.19 -12.74
C HIS A 48 12.26 8.77 -12.37
N SER A 49 11.33 7.79 -12.37
CA SER A 49 11.64 6.40 -12.05
C SER A 49 10.77 5.42 -12.82
N THR A 50 11.24 4.17 -12.90
CA THR A 50 10.42 3.02 -13.29
C THR A 50 10.10 2.21 -12.05
N ILE A 51 8.79 2.01 -11.78
CA ILE A 51 8.32 1.36 -10.56
C ILE A 51 7.71 0.02 -10.90
N HIS A 52 8.08 -1.00 -10.14
CA HIS A 52 7.62 -2.37 -10.29
C HIS A 52 7.12 -2.93 -8.96
N SER A 53 6.04 -3.70 -9.00
CA SER A 53 5.68 -4.57 -7.88
C SER A 53 6.53 -5.84 -7.90
N ILE A 54 6.94 -6.33 -6.72
CA ILE A 54 7.57 -7.66 -6.62
C ILE A 54 6.55 -8.80 -6.82
N TYR A 55 5.26 -8.48 -6.77
CA TYR A 55 4.17 -9.45 -6.94
C TYR A 55 3.48 -9.25 -8.30
N PRO A 56 3.09 -10.32 -8.99
CA PRO A 56 2.20 -10.22 -10.14
C PRO A 56 0.85 -9.60 -9.74
N ASN A 57 0.19 -8.91 -10.68
CA ASN A 57 -1.11 -8.32 -10.43
C ASN A 57 -2.16 -9.38 -10.04
N GLY A 58 -3.01 -9.06 -9.07
CA GLY A 58 -4.14 -9.89 -8.66
C GLY A 58 -3.81 -11.14 -7.85
N VAL A 59 -2.52 -11.40 -7.53
CA VAL A 59 -2.18 -12.53 -6.66
C VAL A 59 -2.44 -12.18 -5.19
N ASN A 60 -2.76 -13.21 -4.38
CA ASN A 60 -2.76 -13.08 -2.94
C ASN A 60 -1.32 -12.92 -2.44
N VAL A 61 -0.93 -11.72 -2.02
CA VAL A 61 0.45 -11.40 -1.61
C VAL A 61 0.86 -12.15 -0.33
N TYR A 62 -0.08 -12.58 0.50
CA TYR A 62 0.21 -13.33 1.73
C TYR A 62 0.64 -14.76 1.43
N GLU A 63 0.11 -15.37 0.37
CA GLU A 63 0.43 -16.73 -0.04
C GLU A 63 1.59 -16.80 -1.03
N TYR A 64 1.73 -15.78 -1.88
CA TYR A 64 2.76 -15.76 -2.92
C TYR A 64 4.16 -15.70 -2.31
N LYS A 65 5.05 -16.56 -2.74
CA LYS A 65 6.45 -16.61 -2.29
C LYS A 65 7.39 -16.35 -3.45
N LEU A 66 8.26 -15.35 -3.28
CA LEU A 66 9.33 -15.08 -4.25
C LEU A 66 10.31 -16.26 -4.32
N THR A 67 10.68 -16.62 -5.52
CA THR A 67 11.79 -17.56 -5.76
C THR A 67 13.14 -16.90 -5.45
N LYS A 68 14.16 -17.71 -5.19
CA LYS A 68 15.55 -17.20 -5.02
C LYS A 68 16.01 -16.37 -6.24
N LYS A 69 15.61 -16.79 -7.44
CA LYS A 69 15.95 -16.08 -8.68
C LYS A 69 15.30 -14.70 -8.69
N GLN A 70 14.00 -14.59 -8.40
CA GLN A 70 13.30 -13.29 -8.34
C GLN A 70 13.93 -12.35 -7.30
N ILE A 71 14.24 -12.85 -6.09
CA ILE A 71 14.92 -12.05 -5.06
C ILE A 71 16.27 -11.54 -5.57
N HIS A 72 17.04 -12.40 -6.26
CA HIS A 72 18.33 -12.00 -6.84
C HIS A 72 18.15 -10.95 -7.94
N ASP A 73 17.22 -11.17 -8.87
CA ASP A 73 16.98 -10.27 -10.00
C ASP A 73 16.51 -8.88 -9.49
N TYR A 74 15.56 -8.84 -8.55
CA TYR A 74 15.06 -7.60 -7.95
C TYR A 74 16.10 -6.86 -7.10
N SER A 75 17.08 -7.58 -6.55
CA SER A 75 18.21 -6.97 -5.83
C SER A 75 19.10 -6.08 -6.70
N ALA A 76 19.02 -6.21 -8.03
CA ALA A 76 19.79 -5.40 -8.97
C ALA A 76 19.25 -3.96 -9.11
N SER A 77 18.05 -3.68 -8.62
CA SER A 77 17.43 -2.35 -8.65
C SER A 77 18.18 -1.31 -7.81
N ASP A 78 17.81 -0.05 -7.96
CA ASP A 78 18.39 1.06 -7.21
C ASP A 78 17.78 1.21 -5.81
N LEU A 79 16.46 0.92 -5.69
CA LEU A 79 15.69 1.13 -4.47
C LEU A 79 14.63 0.04 -4.29
N PHE A 80 14.48 -0.40 -3.05
CA PHE A 80 13.42 -1.29 -2.62
C PHE A 80 12.58 -0.65 -1.50
N ILE A 81 11.26 -0.60 -1.68
CA ILE A 81 10.30 0.00 -0.76
C ILE A 81 9.40 -1.11 -0.22
N PHE A 82 9.34 -1.27 1.10
CA PHE A 82 8.68 -2.40 1.74
C PHE A 82 7.94 -1.99 3.03
N ASN A 83 7.01 -2.83 3.46
CA ASN A 83 6.31 -2.68 4.73
C ASN A 83 7.09 -3.39 5.85
N GLY A 84 7.71 -2.61 6.73
CA GLY A 84 8.52 -3.12 7.84
C GLY A 84 7.72 -3.78 8.96
N LEU A 85 6.38 -3.71 8.97
CA LEU A 85 5.52 -4.46 9.90
C LEU A 85 5.20 -5.87 9.37
N SER A 86 5.51 -6.17 8.11
CA SER A 86 5.42 -7.50 7.51
C SER A 86 6.75 -8.25 7.69
N ASP A 87 6.75 -9.32 8.49
CA ASP A 87 7.95 -10.15 8.68
C ASP A 87 8.46 -10.75 7.37
N LYS A 88 7.55 -11.12 6.48
CA LYS A 88 7.86 -11.64 5.14
C LYS A 88 8.59 -10.60 4.28
N GLU A 89 8.12 -9.36 4.30
CA GLU A 89 8.73 -8.28 3.51
C GLU A 89 10.08 -7.85 4.11
N LYS A 90 10.22 -7.83 5.44
CA LYS A 90 11.53 -7.66 6.11
C LYS A 90 12.54 -8.74 5.69
N GLU A 91 12.09 -9.98 5.59
CA GLU A 91 12.94 -11.08 5.13
C GLU A 91 13.41 -10.85 3.70
N TYR A 92 12.51 -10.40 2.80
CA TYR A 92 12.89 -10.05 1.42
C TYR A 92 13.88 -8.88 1.38
N ALA A 93 13.62 -7.80 2.11
CA ALA A 93 14.52 -6.65 2.19
C ALA A 93 15.92 -7.06 2.67
N THR A 94 16.01 -7.93 3.68
CA THR A 94 17.27 -8.46 4.18
C THR A 94 18.00 -9.25 3.12
N LYS A 95 17.33 -10.20 2.46
CA LYS A 95 17.94 -11.04 1.41
C LYS A 95 18.38 -10.20 0.19
N MET A 96 17.61 -9.21 -0.20
CA MET A 96 17.95 -8.32 -1.30
C MET A 96 19.19 -7.48 -0.96
N ARG A 97 19.28 -6.93 0.26
CA ARG A 97 20.49 -6.24 0.72
C ARG A 97 21.72 -7.15 0.90
N ASP A 98 21.51 -8.41 1.20
CA ASP A 98 22.60 -9.38 1.25
C ASP A 98 23.17 -9.66 -0.15
N ASN A 99 22.31 -9.72 -1.16
CA ASN A 99 22.72 -9.86 -2.56
C ASN A 99 23.36 -8.57 -3.12
N ASN A 100 22.84 -7.39 -2.76
CA ASN A 100 23.35 -6.10 -3.23
C ASN A 100 23.47 -5.09 -2.08
N LYS A 101 24.67 -4.90 -1.57
CA LYS A 101 24.95 -3.96 -0.46
C LYS A 101 24.75 -2.48 -0.85
N LYS A 102 24.64 -2.16 -2.15
CA LYS A 102 24.35 -0.80 -2.65
C LYS A 102 22.85 -0.51 -2.77
N LEU A 103 22.00 -1.55 -2.72
CA LEU A 103 20.55 -1.39 -2.76
C LEU A 103 20.09 -0.48 -1.62
N LYS A 104 19.41 0.59 -1.97
CA LYS A 104 18.74 1.46 -1.01
C LYS A 104 17.42 0.84 -0.60
N ILE A 105 17.05 1.00 0.66
CA ILE A 105 15.77 0.48 1.16
C ILE A 105 15.01 1.57 1.91
N ILE A 106 13.69 1.58 1.76
CA ILE A 106 12.77 2.44 2.52
C ILE A 106 11.71 1.55 3.17
N ASP A 107 11.60 1.69 4.49
CA ASP A 107 10.51 1.10 5.26
C ASP A 107 9.34 2.11 5.31
N THR A 108 8.21 1.74 4.69
CA THR A 108 7.01 2.59 4.62
C THR A 108 6.32 2.76 5.97
N THR A 109 6.57 1.85 6.90
CA THR A 109 5.89 1.79 8.21
C THR A 109 6.80 2.13 9.38
N MET A 110 7.93 2.80 9.11
CA MET A 110 8.85 3.23 10.16
C MET A 110 8.12 4.06 11.23
N ALA A 111 8.27 3.67 12.51
CA ALA A 111 7.60 4.28 13.65
C ALA A 111 6.05 4.22 13.61
N MET A 112 5.48 3.31 12.83
CA MET A 112 4.06 2.96 12.87
C MET A 112 3.87 1.66 13.65
N GLU A 113 2.68 1.51 14.22
CA GLU A 113 2.24 0.28 14.89
C GLU A 113 1.03 -0.27 14.13
N SER A 114 0.97 -1.59 13.95
CA SER A 114 -0.24 -2.26 13.49
C SER A 114 -0.83 -3.01 14.68
N THR A 115 -2.02 -2.61 15.07
CA THR A 115 -2.76 -3.26 16.18
C THR A 115 -3.73 -4.31 15.67
N ASP A 116 -4.16 -4.19 14.41
CA ASP A 116 -5.25 -5.00 13.85
C ASP A 116 -4.77 -5.83 12.65
N SER A 117 -4.93 -5.31 11.46
CA SER A 117 -4.47 -5.95 10.21
C SER A 117 -3.48 -5.07 9.46
N LEU A 118 -2.64 -5.68 8.64
CA LEU A 118 -1.71 -4.90 7.80
C LEU A 118 -2.47 -3.99 6.81
N GLU A 119 -3.67 -4.40 6.38
CA GLU A 119 -4.50 -3.61 5.49
C GLU A 119 -4.94 -2.28 6.11
N SER A 120 -5.14 -2.23 7.43
CA SER A 120 -5.50 -1.00 8.14
C SER A 120 -4.45 0.10 7.99
N LEU A 121 -3.18 -0.25 7.68
CA LEU A 121 -2.10 0.71 7.45
C LEU A 121 -2.34 1.60 6.23
N TRP A 122 -3.02 1.11 5.22
CA TRP A 122 -3.28 1.87 4.01
C TRP A 122 -4.75 2.09 3.70
N LEU A 123 -5.66 1.35 4.33
CA LEU A 123 -7.09 1.62 4.22
C LEU A 123 -7.50 2.83 5.08
N ASP A 124 -6.78 3.10 6.17
CA ASP A 124 -6.92 4.33 6.94
C ASP A 124 -6.19 5.49 6.25
N PRO A 125 -6.90 6.57 5.81
CA PRO A 125 -6.26 7.71 5.13
C PRO A 125 -5.16 8.39 5.95
N SER A 126 -5.26 8.38 7.28
CA SER A 126 -4.24 8.97 8.15
C SER A 126 -2.95 8.13 8.14
N ASN A 127 -3.09 6.81 8.24
CA ASN A 127 -1.97 5.88 8.18
C ASN A 127 -1.34 5.84 6.78
N PHE A 128 -2.17 5.87 5.71
CA PHE A 128 -1.68 6.00 4.34
C PHE A 128 -0.80 7.25 4.17
N LEU A 129 -1.21 8.38 4.77
CA LEU A 129 -0.41 9.61 4.72
C LEU A 129 0.88 9.49 5.53
N MET A 130 0.90 8.75 6.65
CA MET A 130 2.13 8.43 7.39
C MET A 130 3.08 7.57 6.55
N MET A 131 2.58 6.58 5.82
CA MET A 131 3.37 5.80 4.87
C MET A 131 3.99 6.70 3.79
N ALA A 132 3.20 7.62 3.23
CA ALA A 132 3.68 8.58 2.24
C ALA A 132 4.77 9.51 2.82
N GLN A 133 4.63 9.94 4.06
CA GLN A 133 5.64 10.73 4.77
C GLN A 133 6.94 9.94 4.96
N ASN A 134 6.85 8.65 5.31
CA ASN A 134 8.02 7.78 5.48
C ASN A 134 8.75 7.56 4.15
N ILE A 135 8.01 7.32 3.06
CA ILE A 135 8.59 7.19 1.72
C ILE A 135 9.28 8.50 1.32
N LYS A 136 8.61 9.65 1.48
CA LYS A 136 9.17 10.97 1.21
C LYS A 136 10.46 11.21 1.99
N LYS A 137 10.45 10.91 3.30
CA LYS A 137 11.63 11.03 4.15
C LYS A 137 12.79 10.15 3.66
N GLY A 138 12.49 8.89 3.31
CA GLY A 138 13.47 7.97 2.75
C GLY A 138 14.07 8.48 1.44
N PHE A 139 13.28 9.07 0.56
CA PHE A 139 13.80 9.73 -0.64
C PHE A 139 14.76 10.87 -0.28
N GLY A 140 14.43 11.71 0.68
CA GLY A 140 15.29 12.81 1.13
C GLY A 140 16.66 12.35 1.68
N GLU A 141 16.79 11.09 2.12
CA GLU A 141 18.07 10.50 2.56
C GLU A 141 18.97 10.10 1.37
N TYR A 142 18.38 9.81 0.21
CA TYR A 142 19.10 9.26 -0.94
C TYR A 142 19.23 10.23 -2.12
N ILE A 143 18.35 11.23 -2.23
CA ILE A 143 18.30 12.17 -3.34
C ILE A 143 19.03 13.45 -2.98
N ASN A 144 20.08 13.78 -3.75
CA ASN A 144 20.82 15.03 -3.61
C ASN A 144 20.46 16.08 -4.69
N ASN A 145 19.43 15.79 -5.50
CA ASN A 145 18.95 16.71 -6.55
C ASN A 145 17.89 17.65 -5.97
N TYR A 146 18.18 18.93 -5.92
CA TYR A 146 17.29 19.97 -5.39
C TYR A 146 15.95 20.04 -6.15
N TYR A 147 15.98 19.95 -7.47
CA TYR A 147 14.76 20.05 -8.29
C TYR A 147 13.85 18.85 -8.06
N LEU A 148 14.41 17.65 -8.07
CA LEU A 148 13.65 16.43 -7.80
C LEU A 148 13.06 16.43 -6.39
N ASN A 149 13.82 16.82 -5.36
CA ASN A 149 13.30 16.97 -4.00
C ASN A 149 12.14 17.96 -3.92
N ASN A 150 12.25 19.12 -4.62
CA ASN A 150 11.18 20.12 -4.65
C ASN A 150 9.92 19.60 -5.36
N ASP A 151 10.06 18.78 -6.40
CA ASP A 151 8.90 18.16 -7.07
C ASP A 151 8.27 17.08 -6.19
N ILE A 152 9.06 16.26 -5.50
CA ILE A 152 8.56 15.31 -4.49
C ILE A 152 7.79 16.03 -3.37
N ASP A 153 8.28 17.17 -2.90
CA ASP A 153 7.60 17.99 -1.90
C ASP A 153 6.23 18.49 -2.38
N LYS A 154 6.14 19.01 -3.60
CA LYS A 154 4.87 19.46 -4.22
C LYS A 154 3.90 18.29 -4.42
N ASN A 155 4.42 17.15 -4.90
CA ASN A 155 3.63 15.95 -5.14
C ASN A 155 3.08 15.39 -3.82
N TYR A 156 3.87 15.43 -2.74
CA TYR A 156 3.42 15.05 -1.41
C TYR A 156 2.30 15.97 -0.90
N GLU A 157 2.40 17.28 -1.06
CA GLU A 157 1.32 18.20 -0.66
C GLU A 157 0.03 17.94 -1.46
N SER A 158 0.12 17.60 -2.75
CA SER A 158 -1.04 17.17 -3.54
C SER A 158 -1.65 15.86 -3.01
N LEU A 159 -0.82 14.85 -2.74
CA LEU A 159 -1.27 13.57 -2.18
C LEU A 159 -1.96 13.75 -0.82
N LYS A 160 -1.44 14.63 0.01
CA LYS A 160 -2.00 14.98 1.31
C LYS A 160 -3.40 15.59 1.20
N VAL A 161 -3.63 16.45 0.20
CA VAL A 161 -4.97 16.99 -0.08
C VAL A 161 -5.94 15.88 -0.45
N ASP A 162 -5.54 14.96 -1.35
CA ASP A 162 -6.37 13.84 -1.78
C ASP A 162 -6.72 12.91 -0.60
N ALA A 163 -5.74 12.57 0.25
CA ALA A 163 -5.96 11.75 1.44
C ALA A 163 -6.87 12.44 2.47
N SER A 164 -6.70 13.76 2.67
CA SER A 164 -7.55 14.54 3.57
C SER A 164 -9.00 14.62 3.08
N ASN A 165 -9.20 14.72 1.76
CA ASN A 165 -10.54 14.71 1.15
C ASN A 165 -11.22 13.36 1.35
N LEU A 166 -10.48 12.25 1.21
CA LEU A 166 -11.00 10.90 1.47
C LEU A 166 -11.39 10.74 2.95
N ASP A 167 -10.52 11.17 3.87
CA ASP A 167 -10.77 11.14 5.32
C ASP A 167 -12.06 11.91 5.67
N ALA A 168 -12.19 13.15 5.16
CA ALA A 168 -13.36 13.97 5.36
C ALA A 168 -14.65 13.36 4.77
N LYS A 169 -14.53 12.67 3.60
CA LYS A 169 -15.66 11.97 2.97
C LYS A 169 -16.15 10.81 3.84
N ILE A 170 -15.23 9.99 4.37
CA ILE A 170 -15.55 8.88 5.28
C ILE A 170 -16.22 9.42 6.54
N LYS A 171 -15.60 10.40 7.19
CA LYS A 171 -16.14 11.04 8.39
C LYS A 171 -17.55 11.55 8.19
N LYS A 172 -17.77 12.35 7.15
CA LYS A 172 -19.09 12.91 6.83
C LYS A 172 -20.14 11.84 6.53
N LEU A 173 -19.73 10.75 5.85
CA LEU A 173 -20.61 9.63 5.58
C LEU A 173 -21.11 9.01 6.89
N ILE A 174 -20.20 8.72 7.81
CA ILE A 174 -20.51 8.02 9.08
C ILE A 174 -21.30 8.94 10.02
N GLU A 175 -20.92 10.21 10.15
CA GLU A 175 -21.63 11.20 11.01
C GLU A 175 -23.11 11.38 10.65
N ASN A 176 -23.51 11.10 9.42
CA ASN A 176 -24.87 11.27 8.94
C ASN A 176 -25.58 9.94 8.67
N ALA A 177 -25.00 8.82 9.11
CA ALA A 177 -25.56 7.50 8.84
C ALA A 177 -26.73 7.16 9.76
N ASP A 178 -27.72 6.45 9.23
CA ASP A 178 -28.87 5.93 10.00
C ASP A 178 -28.47 4.69 10.82
N ASN A 179 -27.49 3.92 10.33
CA ASN A 179 -26.92 2.75 10.98
C ASN A 179 -25.44 3.00 11.33
N ASP A 180 -25.05 2.67 12.55
CA ASP A 180 -23.69 2.83 13.07
C ASP A 180 -22.89 1.53 13.17
N THR A 181 -23.43 0.45 12.60
CA THR A 181 -22.90 -0.90 12.82
C THR A 181 -22.58 -1.59 11.50
N ILE A 182 -21.38 -2.17 11.41
CA ILE A 182 -20.95 -3.02 10.29
C ILE A 182 -20.35 -4.34 10.79
N VAL A 183 -20.35 -5.34 9.91
CA VAL A 183 -19.68 -6.63 10.15
C VAL A 183 -18.71 -6.91 9.02
N CYS A 184 -17.51 -7.40 9.36
CA CYS A 184 -16.48 -7.78 8.40
C CYS A 184 -15.84 -9.12 8.76
N SER A 185 -15.27 -9.77 7.75
CA SER A 185 -14.63 -11.10 7.90
C SER A 185 -13.27 -11.05 8.62
N SER A 186 -12.69 -9.86 8.76
CA SER A 186 -11.37 -9.65 9.36
C SER A 186 -11.27 -8.27 10.00
N ASP A 187 -10.16 -7.99 10.67
CA ASP A 187 -9.91 -6.72 11.36
C ASP A 187 -9.60 -5.53 10.42
N MET A 188 -9.70 -5.73 9.10
CA MET A 188 -9.32 -4.73 8.09
C MET A 188 -10.09 -3.39 8.19
N LEU A 189 -11.29 -3.41 8.78
CA LEU A 189 -12.16 -2.22 8.89
C LEU A 189 -12.21 -1.62 10.30
N ASN A 190 -11.43 -2.13 11.27
CA ASN A 190 -11.43 -1.61 12.63
C ASN A 190 -11.04 -0.12 12.68
N PHE A 191 -10.24 0.37 11.70
CA PHE A 191 -9.93 1.79 11.61
C PHE A 191 -11.16 2.70 11.48
N LEU A 192 -12.32 2.18 11.08
CA LEU A 192 -13.57 2.94 10.96
C LEU A 192 -14.19 3.29 12.33
N GLU A 193 -13.77 2.59 13.40
CA GLU A 193 -14.22 2.89 14.77
C GLU A 193 -13.83 4.30 15.21
N LYS A 194 -12.70 4.83 14.73
CA LYS A 194 -12.29 6.23 15.01
C LYS A 194 -13.27 7.28 14.49
N TYR A 195 -14.13 6.93 13.52
CA TYR A 195 -15.18 7.80 12.97
C TYR A 195 -16.54 7.58 13.65
N GLY A 196 -16.64 6.63 14.59
CA GLY A 196 -17.85 6.37 15.37
C GLY A 196 -18.65 5.15 14.97
N LEU A 197 -18.16 4.30 14.05
CA LEU A 197 -18.79 3.01 13.73
C LEU A 197 -18.50 1.97 14.82
N THR A 198 -19.46 1.10 15.04
CA THR A 198 -19.26 -0.18 15.74
C THR A 198 -18.90 -1.24 14.70
N VAL A 199 -17.68 -1.79 14.79
CA VAL A 199 -17.18 -2.80 13.85
C VAL A 199 -17.13 -4.16 14.53
N TYR A 200 -17.85 -5.15 14.00
CA TYR A 200 -17.74 -6.53 14.45
C TYR A 200 -16.89 -7.33 13.47
N SER A 201 -15.70 -7.70 13.92
CA SER A 201 -14.78 -8.54 13.16
C SER A 201 -15.04 -10.03 13.44
N LEU A 202 -15.10 -10.82 12.36
CA LEU A 202 -15.18 -12.26 12.38
C LEU A 202 -13.82 -12.94 12.14
N ALA A 203 -12.71 -12.23 12.40
CA ALA A 203 -11.34 -12.77 12.23
C ALA A 203 -11.07 -14.01 13.10
N ASP A 204 -11.68 -14.08 14.28
CA ASP A 204 -11.59 -15.23 15.19
C ASP A 204 -12.88 -16.08 15.13
N GLU A 205 -12.82 -17.20 14.41
CA GLU A 205 -13.94 -18.16 14.29
C GLU A 205 -14.34 -18.78 15.63
N ASN A 206 -13.50 -18.72 16.67
CA ASN A 206 -13.79 -19.25 18.00
C ASN A 206 -14.44 -18.22 18.93
N ASN A 207 -14.56 -16.97 18.50
CA ASN A 207 -15.20 -15.91 19.29
C ASN A 207 -16.74 -16.05 19.26
N SER A 208 -17.26 -16.96 20.11
CA SER A 208 -18.69 -17.23 20.19
C SER A 208 -19.53 -15.99 20.54
N LYS A 209 -18.98 -15.08 21.36
CA LYS A 209 -19.68 -13.85 21.75
C LYS A 209 -19.93 -12.95 20.53
N THR A 210 -18.91 -12.69 19.73
CA THR A 210 -19.07 -11.92 18.48
C THR A 210 -20.04 -12.59 17.51
N GLN A 211 -19.94 -13.92 17.36
CA GLN A 211 -20.87 -14.65 16.51
C GLN A 211 -22.33 -14.56 16.97
N GLU A 212 -22.60 -14.60 18.29
CA GLU A 212 -23.96 -14.42 18.83
C GLU A 212 -24.50 -13.01 18.55
N ILE A 213 -23.68 -11.99 18.74
CA ILE A 213 -24.05 -10.61 18.39
C ILE A 213 -24.38 -10.50 16.89
N VAL A 214 -23.53 -11.04 16.02
CA VAL A 214 -23.75 -10.99 14.57
C VAL A 214 -25.02 -11.77 14.16
N LYS A 215 -25.31 -12.93 14.78
CA LYS A 215 -26.58 -13.62 14.58
C LYS A 215 -27.79 -12.77 14.96
N ASP A 216 -27.70 -12.00 16.05
CA ASP A 216 -28.77 -11.10 16.45
C ASP A 216 -28.93 -9.94 15.46
N LEU A 217 -27.84 -9.33 15.00
CA LEU A 217 -27.85 -8.29 13.96
C LEU A 217 -28.50 -8.80 12.66
N ILE A 218 -28.18 -10.02 12.24
CA ILE A 218 -28.81 -10.69 11.08
C ILE A 218 -30.31 -10.88 11.33
N ARG A 219 -30.68 -11.42 12.48
CA ARG A 219 -32.07 -11.73 12.84
C ARG A 219 -32.95 -10.46 12.92
N THR A 220 -32.39 -9.38 13.43
CA THR A 220 -33.08 -8.09 13.59
C THR A 220 -33.07 -7.24 12.31
N GLY A 221 -32.33 -7.67 11.29
CA GLY A 221 -32.19 -6.93 10.04
C GLY A 221 -31.39 -5.63 10.16
N LYS A 222 -30.51 -5.54 11.19
CA LYS A 222 -29.67 -4.36 11.40
C LYS A 222 -28.49 -4.28 10.44
N ILE A 223 -28.12 -5.40 9.81
CA ILE A 223 -27.11 -5.47 8.75
C ILE A 223 -27.66 -6.17 7.52
N ASN A 224 -27.21 -5.75 6.34
CA ASN A 224 -27.57 -6.32 5.04
C ASN A 224 -26.41 -7.09 4.41
N VAL A 225 -25.16 -6.73 4.79
CA VAL A 225 -23.95 -7.38 4.28
C VAL A 225 -22.95 -7.69 5.37
N ILE A 226 -22.10 -8.70 5.09
CA ILE A 226 -20.83 -8.91 5.77
C ILE A 226 -19.72 -8.57 4.75
N PHE A 227 -18.88 -7.59 5.08
CA PHE A 227 -17.76 -7.23 4.23
C PHE A 227 -16.68 -8.30 4.28
N VAL A 228 -16.23 -8.78 3.12
CA VAL A 228 -15.19 -9.79 2.96
C VAL A 228 -14.07 -9.24 2.09
N LYS A 229 -12.84 -9.73 2.29
CA LYS A 229 -11.69 -9.31 1.48
C LYS A 229 -11.84 -9.75 0.02
N ASP A 230 -11.32 -8.93 -0.88
CA ASP A 230 -11.04 -9.36 -2.24
C ASP A 230 -9.88 -10.38 -2.25
N ASN A 231 -9.78 -11.17 -3.30
CA ASN A 231 -8.71 -12.16 -3.50
C ASN A 231 -8.59 -13.24 -2.39
N GLU A 232 -9.61 -13.38 -1.53
CA GLU A 232 -9.72 -14.45 -0.53
C GLU A 232 -11.06 -15.19 -0.68
N GLU A 233 -11.04 -16.50 -0.46
CA GLU A 233 -12.28 -17.25 -0.39
C GLU A 233 -13.01 -16.96 0.93
N VAL A 234 -14.32 -16.73 0.84
CA VAL A 234 -15.15 -16.55 2.04
C VAL A 234 -15.15 -17.83 2.86
N GLU A 235 -14.80 -17.73 4.12
CA GLU A 235 -14.72 -18.86 5.02
C GLU A 235 -16.05 -19.57 5.22
N LYS A 236 -15.97 -20.89 5.44
CA LYS A 236 -17.16 -21.72 5.56
C LYS A 236 -18.08 -21.28 6.70
N TYR A 237 -17.51 -20.92 7.86
CA TYR A 237 -18.32 -20.51 9.01
C TYR A 237 -19.09 -19.22 8.75
N ILE A 238 -18.56 -18.27 7.96
CA ILE A 238 -19.28 -17.06 7.54
C ILE A 238 -20.44 -17.42 6.60
N LYS A 239 -20.20 -18.34 5.64
CA LYS A 239 -21.25 -18.86 4.76
C LYS A 239 -22.37 -19.54 5.54
N ASP A 240 -22.00 -20.33 6.56
CA ASP A 240 -22.97 -21.02 7.44
C ASP A 240 -23.72 -20.01 8.33
N LEU A 241 -23.07 -18.93 8.79
CA LEU A 241 -23.66 -17.88 9.63
C LEU A 241 -24.79 -17.14 8.91
N ILE A 242 -24.65 -16.83 7.63
CA ILE A 242 -25.65 -16.10 6.83
C ILE A 242 -26.67 -17.02 6.16
N LYS A 243 -26.51 -18.34 6.26
CA LYS A 243 -27.36 -19.32 5.58
C LYS A 243 -28.83 -19.16 5.97
N GLY A 244 -29.70 -19.01 4.97
CA GLY A 244 -31.13 -18.83 5.18
C GLY A 244 -31.58 -17.42 5.60
N SER A 245 -30.65 -16.47 5.70
CA SER A 245 -30.92 -15.06 5.94
C SER A 245 -31.01 -14.27 4.63
N ARG A 246 -31.31 -12.97 4.73
CA ARG A 246 -31.23 -12.01 3.59
C ARG A 246 -29.82 -11.42 3.43
N VAL A 247 -28.98 -11.55 4.45
CA VAL A 247 -27.62 -11.00 4.48
C VAL A 247 -26.75 -11.68 3.43
N LYS A 248 -25.92 -10.88 2.75
CA LYS A 248 -25.00 -11.36 1.72
C LYS A 248 -23.57 -11.01 2.10
N THR A 249 -22.59 -11.62 1.45
CA THR A 249 -21.22 -11.13 1.48
C THR A 249 -21.04 -10.02 0.46
N GLN A 250 -20.34 -8.96 0.86
CA GLN A 250 -19.95 -7.85 -0.01
C GLN A 250 -18.43 -7.74 -0.02
N THR A 251 -17.85 -7.85 -1.20
CA THR A 251 -16.40 -7.71 -1.36
C THR A 251 -15.97 -6.27 -1.06
N TRP A 252 -14.98 -6.14 -0.18
CA TRP A 252 -14.23 -4.93 0.07
C TRP A 252 -12.87 -5.01 -0.59
N TYR A 253 -12.50 -4.02 -1.37
CA TYR A 253 -11.19 -3.98 -2.03
C TYR A 253 -10.11 -3.58 -1.03
N THR A 254 -9.23 -4.53 -0.69
CA THR A 254 -8.17 -4.34 0.31
C THR A 254 -6.99 -3.53 -0.19
N LEU A 255 -6.85 -3.39 -1.52
CA LEU A 255 -5.74 -2.68 -2.16
C LEU A 255 -4.35 -3.28 -1.88
N THR A 256 -4.29 -4.44 -1.24
CA THR A 256 -3.00 -5.14 -0.99
C THR A 256 -2.24 -5.38 -2.30
N ASN A 257 -3.00 -5.67 -3.36
CA ASN A 257 -2.51 -5.80 -4.72
C ASN A 257 -3.60 -5.27 -5.68
N ILE A 258 -3.23 -4.83 -6.87
CA ILE A 258 -4.19 -4.40 -7.89
C ILE A 258 -4.45 -5.52 -8.89
N SER A 259 -5.73 -5.73 -9.24
CA SER A 259 -6.08 -6.68 -10.30
C SER A 259 -5.78 -6.11 -11.68
N GLU A 260 -5.57 -6.99 -12.67
CA GLU A 260 -5.41 -6.57 -14.07
C GLU A 260 -6.62 -5.78 -14.57
N GLU A 261 -7.84 -6.15 -14.16
CA GLU A 261 -9.06 -5.43 -14.52
C GLU A 261 -9.05 -3.98 -14.02
N LYS A 262 -8.74 -3.78 -12.74
CA LYS A 262 -8.63 -2.43 -12.13
C LYS A 262 -7.54 -1.60 -12.78
N LYS A 263 -6.37 -2.21 -13.04
CA LYS A 263 -5.26 -1.55 -13.73
C LYS A 263 -5.64 -1.12 -15.15
N ASN A 264 -6.30 -2.00 -15.90
CA ASN A 264 -6.74 -1.71 -17.27
C ASN A 264 -7.85 -0.65 -17.33
N SER A 265 -8.66 -0.50 -16.28
CA SER A 265 -9.66 0.57 -16.16
C SER A 265 -9.08 1.90 -15.69
N ASN A 266 -7.75 2.00 -15.51
CA ASN A 266 -7.05 3.15 -14.92
C ASN A 266 -7.57 3.52 -13.52
N ALA A 267 -8.10 2.55 -12.78
CA ALA A 267 -8.47 2.77 -11.39
C ALA A 267 -7.22 2.93 -10.53
N ASP A 268 -7.16 4.00 -9.77
CA ASP A 268 -6.10 4.28 -8.84
C ASP A 268 -6.53 4.04 -7.38
N TYR A 269 -5.62 4.25 -6.43
CA TYR A 269 -5.88 4.07 -5.01
C TYR A 269 -7.13 4.84 -4.55
N PHE A 270 -7.25 6.13 -4.90
CA PHE A 270 -8.38 6.95 -4.46
C PHE A 270 -9.68 6.58 -5.17
N THR A 271 -9.62 6.16 -6.42
CA THR A 271 -10.78 5.64 -7.16
C THR A 271 -11.34 4.42 -6.45
N ILE A 272 -10.49 3.44 -6.13
CA ILE A 272 -10.90 2.20 -5.45
C ILE A 272 -11.37 2.47 -4.02
N MET A 273 -10.70 3.35 -3.28
CA MET A 273 -11.16 3.74 -1.95
C MET A 273 -12.52 4.46 -1.99
N ASN A 274 -12.79 5.25 -3.02
CA ASN A 274 -14.11 5.85 -3.21
C ASN A 274 -15.19 4.81 -3.53
N GLU A 275 -14.89 3.77 -4.30
CA GLU A 275 -15.79 2.64 -4.50
C GLU A 275 -16.10 1.95 -3.16
N ASN A 276 -15.09 1.71 -2.32
CA ASN A 276 -15.26 1.16 -0.97
C ASN A 276 -16.17 2.05 -0.09
N VAL A 277 -15.99 3.37 -0.15
CA VAL A 277 -16.86 4.33 0.56
C VAL A 277 -18.29 4.25 0.07
N ASP A 278 -18.51 4.02 -1.22
CA ASP A 278 -19.86 3.86 -1.76
C ASP A 278 -20.51 2.52 -1.36
N LEU A 279 -19.72 1.44 -1.21
CA LEU A 279 -20.19 0.18 -0.62
C LEU A 279 -20.58 0.38 0.85
N LEU A 280 -19.78 1.10 1.62
CA LEU A 280 -20.09 1.46 3.02
C LEU A 280 -21.37 2.28 3.10
N ARG A 281 -21.56 3.26 2.21
CA ARG A 281 -22.79 4.05 2.14
C ARG A 281 -24.00 3.17 1.96
N ASN A 282 -23.95 2.20 1.05
CA ASN A 282 -25.07 1.31 0.77
C ASN A 282 -25.47 0.51 2.01
N GLU A 283 -24.53 0.14 2.89
CA GLU A 283 -24.87 -0.56 4.14
C GLU A 283 -25.40 0.36 5.23
N LEU A 284 -24.84 1.57 5.35
CA LEU A 284 -25.18 2.48 6.45
C LEU A 284 -26.52 3.24 6.25
N TYR A 285 -27.02 3.33 5.00
CA TYR A 285 -28.23 4.10 4.65
C TYR A 285 -29.38 3.23 4.11
N ASN A 286 -29.35 1.93 4.32
CA ASN A 286 -30.41 0.99 3.88
C ASN A 286 -31.25 0.44 5.03
#